data_30e6b31f35c44cbc1469b607fcd5cc4b
#
_entry.id   30e6b31f35c44cbc1469b607fcd5cc4b
#
_cell.length_a   1.000
_cell.length_b   1.000
_cell.length_c   1.000
_cell.angle_alpha   90.00
_cell.angle_beta   90.00
_cell.angle_gamma   90.00
#
_symmetry.space_group_name_H-M   'P 1'
#
loop_
_entity.id
_entity.type
_entity.pdbx_description
1 polymer ?
#
loop_
_entity_poly.entity_id
_entity_poly.type
_entity_poly.pdbx_seq_one_letter_code
_entity_poly.pdbx_strand_id
1 'polypeptide(L)'
;MRKLKSSEVNLNYKYNEDVTLDELREYIDSTYDAHYSKDKFQATEFIIDGGHGEGFCIGNILKYAQRYGKKNGKNRNDLLKVIHYGIIALYINEMENIENETK
;
A
#
# COMPACT_ATOMS: atom_id res chain seq x y z
N MET A 1 -12.39 12.22 7.67
CA MET A 1 -12.90 11.47 8.84
C MET A 1 -11.75 10.95 9.68
N ARG A 2 -11.81 11.23 10.96
CA ARG A 2 -10.78 10.77 11.90
C ARG A 2 -10.96 9.27 12.14
N LYS A 3 -9.86 8.54 12.08
CA LYS A 3 -9.86 7.12 12.39
C LYS A 3 -9.34 6.91 13.82
N LEU A 4 -9.96 5.99 14.54
CA LEU A 4 -9.49 5.63 15.86
C LEU A 4 -8.23 4.79 15.76
N LYS A 5 -7.28 5.04 16.64
CA LYS A 5 -6.12 4.18 16.79
C LYS A 5 -6.54 2.90 17.51
N SER A 6 -5.84 1.80 17.28
CA SER A 6 -6.16 0.54 17.95
C SER A 6 -6.15 0.69 19.48
N SER A 7 -5.29 1.57 20.01
CA SER A 7 -5.23 1.85 21.45
C SER A 7 -6.49 2.55 21.99
N GLU A 8 -7.26 3.19 21.12
CA GLU A 8 -8.49 3.91 21.49
C GLU A 8 -9.73 3.02 21.39
N VAL A 9 -9.59 1.86 20.77
CA VAL A 9 -10.66 0.91 20.55
C VAL A 9 -10.32 -0.37 21.30
N ASN A 10 -11.08 -0.70 22.31
CA ASN A 10 -10.78 -1.85 23.16
C ASN A 10 -11.25 -3.15 22.49
N LEU A 11 -10.58 -3.55 21.42
CA LEU A 11 -10.87 -4.75 20.65
C LEU A 11 -9.74 -5.76 20.77
N ASN A 12 -10.10 -7.03 20.76
CA ASN A 12 -9.14 -8.13 20.76
C ASN A 12 -9.03 -8.68 19.33
N TYR A 13 -7.96 -8.32 18.66
CA TYR A 13 -7.72 -8.77 17.29
C TYR A 13 -7.15 -10.19 17.29
N LYS A 14 -7.72 -11.05 16.47
CA LYS A 14 -7.33 -12.47 16.40
C LYS A 14 -6.00 -12.69 15.68
N TYR A 15 -5.65 -11.81 14.74
CA TYR A 15 -4.48 -12.01 13.90
C TYR A 15 -3.47 -10.88 14.07
N ASN A 16 -3.49 -10.21 15.21
CA ASN A 16 -2.58 -9.11 15.51
C ASN A 16 -2.66 -7.97 14.49
N GLU A 17 -3.86 -7.73 13.96
CA GLU A 17 -4.04 -6.70 12.92
C GLU A 17 -3.56 -5.34 13.38
N ASP A 18 -3.81 -4.98 14.64
CA ASP A 18 -3.38 -3.71 15.20
C ASP A 18 -1.86 -3.57 15.22
N VAL A 19 -1.16 -4.63 15.65
CA VAL A 19 0.31 -4.64 15.68
C VAL A 19 0.87 -4.58 14.25
N THR A 20 0.28 -5.34 13.35
CA THR A 20 0.72 -5.36 11.96
C THR A 20 0.46 -4.02 11.26
N LEU A 21 -0.63 -3.33 11.59
CA LEU A 21 -0.87 -1.99 11.05
C LEU A 21 0.20 -1.01 11.49
N ASP A 22 0.67 -1.11 12.73
CA ASP A 22 1.77 -0.27 13.20
C ASP A 22 3.07 -0.58 12.44
N GLU A 23 3.35 -1.86 12.23
CA GLU A 23 4.51 -2.29 11.44
C GLU A 23 4.42 -1.79 10.00
N LEU A 24 3.24 -1.89 9.41
CA LEU A 24 3.00 -1.44 8.04
C LEU A 24 3.25 0.06 7.92
N ARG A 25 2.80 0.84 8.90
CA ARG A 25 3.04 2.28 8.93
C ARG A 25 4.54 2.57 8.95
N GLU A 26 5.28 1.90 9.82
CA GLU A 26 6.74 2.09 9.88
C GLU A 26 7.41 1.73 8.55
N TYR A 27 6.95 0.63 7.93
CA TYR A 27 7.47 0.22 6.62
C TYR A 27 7.20 1.29 5.57
N ILE A 28 5.95 1.79 5.51
CA ILE A 28 5.58 2.82 4.54
C ILE A 28 6.39 4.09 4.79
N ASP A 29 6.52 4.51 6.05
CA ASP A 29 7.31 5.70 6.40
C ASP A 29 8.75 5.55 5.89
N SER A 30 9.33 4.35 6.01
CA SER A 30 10.69 4.10 5.53
C SER A 30 10.82 4.24 4.01
N THR A 31 9.76 4.03 3.25
CA THR A 31 9.79 4.19 1.80
C THR A 31 9.79 5.66 1.38
N TYR A 32 9.39 6.56 2.27
CA TYR A 32 9.40 8.00 2.00
C TYR A 32 10.71 8.65 2.38
N ASP A 33 11.61 7.91 3.01
CA ASP A 33 12.91 8.40 3.45
C ASP A 33 13.95 8.16 2.38
N ALA A 34 14.89 9.10 2.21
CA ALA A 34 16.07 8.98 1.35
C ALA A 34 15.86 9.39 -0.12
N HIS A 35 16.98 9.58 -0.78
CA HIS A 35 17.10 10.03 -2.17
C HIS A 35 16.41 9.12 -3.16
N TYR A 36 16.42 7.85 -2.87
CA TYR A 36 15.91 6.82 -3.73
C TYR A 36 14.37 6.87 -3.82
N SER A 37 13.68 7.29 -2.76
CA SER A 37 12.23 7.35 -2.76
C SER A 37 11.69 8.45 -3.67
N LYS A 38 12.44 9.52 -3.87
CA LYS A 38 12.02 10.65 -4.69
C LYS A 38 11.73 10.23 -6.13
N ASP A 39 12.66 9.55 -6.76
CA ASP A 39 12.50 9.12 -8.16
C ASP A 39 11.41 8.07 -8.29
N LYS A 40 11.31 7.17 -7.31
CA LYS A 40 10.30 6.13 -7.30
C LYS A 40 8.89 6.71 -7.23
N PHE A 41 8.68 7.70 -6.37
CA PHE A 41 7.36 8.32 -6.25
C PHE A 41 7.02 9.18 -7.46
N GLN A 42 7.99 9.84 -8.04
CA GLN A 42 7.77 10.58 -9.29
C GLN A 42 7.29 9.65 -10.40
N ALA A 43 7.93 8.49 -10.55
CA ALA A 43 7.52 7.51 -11.55
C ALA A 43 6.10 7.01 -11.30
N THR A 44 5.76 6.72 -10.03
CA THR A 44 4.43 6.28 -9.67
C THR A 44 3.39 7.34 -9.98
N GLU A 45 3.68 8.61 -9.68
CA GLU A 45 2.78 9.71 -9.99
C GLU A 45 2.52 9.83 -11.49
N PHE A 46 3.56 9.70 -12.32
CA PHE A 46 3.40 9.72 -13.77
C PHE A 46 2.50 8.59 -14.26
N ILE A 47 2.68 7.40 -13.69
CA ILE A 47 1.87 6.24 -14.06
C ILE A 47 0.40 6.48 -13.71
N ILE A 48 0.15 6.99 -12.52
CA ILE A 48 -1.20 7.28 -12.06
C ILE A 48 -1.82 8.39 -12.90
N ASP A 49 -1.11 9.47 -13.12
CA ASP A 49 -1.61 10.61 -13.89
C ASP A 49 -1.89 10.23 -15.34
N GLY A 50 -1.15 9.27 -15.87
CA GLY A 50 -1.36 8.75 -17.22
C GLY A 50 -2.51 7.78 -17.35
N GLY A 51 -3.21 7.47 -16.26
CA GLY A 51 -4.37 6.59 -16.29
C GLY A 51 -4.04 5.10 -16.14
N HIS A 52 -2.81 4.78 -15.76
CA HIS A 52 -2.37 3.39 -15.65
C HIS A 52 -2.15 2.92 -14.21
N GLY A 53 -2.64 3.70 -13.24
CA GLY A 53 -2.38 3.42 -11.83
C GLY A 53 -3.00 2.12 -11.35
N GLU A 54 -4.22 1.82 -11.77
CA GLU A 54 -4.89 0.59 -11.34
C GLU A 54 -4.13 -0.65 -11.80
N GLY A 55 -3.81 -0.72 -13.10
CA GLY A 55 -3.05 -1.85 -13.64
C GLY A 55 -1.67 -1.97 -13.01
N PHE A 56 -1.01 -0.84 -12.78
CA PHE A 56 0.28 -0.79 -12.11
C PHE A 56 0.20 -1.40 -10.70
N CYS A 57 -0.80 -0.99 -9.91
CA CYS A 57 -0.96 -1.49 -8.55
C CYS A 57 -1.31 -2.97 -8.52
N ILE A 58 -2.28 -3.39 -9.32
CA ILE A 58 -2.69 -4.79 -9.36
C ILE A 58 -1.54 -5.66 -9.84
N GLY A 59 -0.81 -5.22 -10.87
CA GLY A 59 0.35 -5.95 -11.36
C GLY A 59 1.42 -6.14 -10.31
N ASN A 60 1.69 -5.11 -9.51
CA ASN A 60 2.68 -5.21 -8.44
C ASN A 60 2.18 -6.10 -7.29
N ILE A 61 0.90 -6.05 -6.98
CA ILE A 61 0.32 -6.96 -5.97
C ILE A 61 0.55 -8.42 -6.41
N LEU A 62 0.23 -8.73 -7.65
CA LEU A 62 0.41 -10.08 -8.19
C LEU A 62 1.88 -10.46 -8.21
N LYS A 63 2.76 -9.55 -8.61
CA LYS A 63 4.21 -9.78 -8.65
C LYS A 63 4.73 -10.20 -7.28
N TYR A 64 4.42 -9.45 -6.25
CA TYR A 64 4.96 -9.73 -4.92
C TYR A 64 4.26 -10.90 -4.24
N ALA A 65 2.97 -11.10 -4.51
CA ALA A 65 2.25 -12.24 -3.95
C ALA A 65 2.83 -13.57 -4.48
N GLN A 66 3.09 -13.66 -5.79
CA GLN A 66 3.64 -14.90 -6.36
C GLN A 66 5.13 -15.06 -6.04
N ARG A 67 5.84 -13.96 -5.77
CA ARG A 67 7.25 -14.01 -5.41
C ARG A 67 7.48 -14.56 -4.00
N TYR A 68 6.51 -14.37 -3.12
CA TYR A 68 6.60 -14.82 -1.74
C TYR A 68 6.84 -16.34 -1.69
N GLY A 69 7.91 -16.74 -1.03
CA GLY A 69 8.31 -18.13 -0.93
C GLY A 69 9.23 -18.60 -2.04
N LYS A 70 9.45 -17.80 -3.09
CA LYS A 70 10.28 -18.19 -4.24
C LYS A 70 11.62 -17.48 -4.23
N LYS A 71 11.63 -16.17 -4.07
CA LYS A 71 12.87 -15.40 -4.05
C LYS A 71 13.12 -14.94 -2.61
N ASN A 72 14.29 -15.26 -2.09
CA ASN A 72 14.66 -14.97 -0.69
C ASN A 72 13.72 -15.64 0.31
N GLY A 73 13.16 -16.81 -0.04
CA GLY A 73 12.26 -17.55 0.85
C GLY A 73 10.94 -16.83 1.06
N LYS A 74 10.33 -17.08 2.22
CA LYS A 74 9.07 -16.45 2.61
C LYS A 74 9.36 -15.07 3.22
N ASN A 75 9.76 -14.15 2.38
CA ASN A 75 10.20 -12.82 2.78
C ASN A 75 9.00 -11.96 3.18
N ARG A 76 9.00 -11.55 4.45
CA ARG A 76 7.92 -10.73 5.01
C ARG A 76 7.72 -9.43 4.21
N ASN A 77 8.79 -8.86 3.68
CA ASN A 77 8.70 -7.62 2.90
C ASN A 77 7.86 -7.79 1.64
N ASP A 78 7.83 -8.97 1.03
CA ASP A 78 6.96 -9.20 -0.12
C ASP A 78 5.48 -9.02 0.26
N LEU A 79 5.10 -9.49 1.44
CA LEU A 79 3.73 -9.32 1.93
C LEU A 79 3.42 -7.85 2.25
N LEU A 80 4.38 -7.14 2.84
CA LEU A 80 4.19 -5.71 3.12
C LEU A 80 4.04 -4.91 1.82
N LYS A 81 4.77 -5.28 0.78
CA LYS A 81 4.64 -4.63 -0.53
C LYS A 81 3.27 -4.89 -1.15
N VAL A 82 2.74 -6.09 -1.02
CA VAL A 82 1.38 -6.40 -1.48
C VAL A 82 0.37 -5.45 -0.84
N ILE A 83 0.49 -5.26 0.48
CA ILE A 83 -0.44 -4.40 1.22
C ILE A 83 -0.25 -2.93 0.81
N HIS A 84 1.01 -2.49 0.67
CA HIS A 84 1.29 -1.10 0.30
C HIS A 84 0.71 -0.76 -1.07
N TYR A 85 0.88 -1.62 -2.06
CA TYR A 85 0.25 -1.40 -3.36
C TYR A 85 -1.27 -1.47 -3.29
N GLY A 86 -1.82 -2.25 -2.37
CA GLY A 86 -3.25 -2.26 -2.10
C GLY A 86 -3.75 -0.92 -1.58
N ILE A 87 -2.98 -0.27 -0.71
CA ILE A 87 -3.31 1.06 -0.20
C ILE A 87 -3.31 2.08 -1.33
N ILE A 88 -2.32 2.03 -2.23
CA ILE A 88 -2.26 2.93 -3.38
C ILE A 88 -3.44 2.68 -4.31
N ALA A 89 -3.82 1.42 -4.51
CA ALA A 89 -4.99 1.08 -5.30
C ALA A 89 -6.27 1.67 -4.71
N LEU A 90 -6.39 1.65 -3.38
CA LEU A 90 -7.54 2.26 -2.71
C LEU A 90 -7.58 3.77 -2.92
N TYR A 91 -6.44 4.43 -2.92
CA TYR A 91 -6.37 5.86 -3.23
C TYR A 91 -6.88 6.15 -4.64
N ILE A 92 -6.43 5.34 -5.62
CA ILE A 92 -6.86 5.49 -7.01
C ILE A 92 -8.36 5.27 -7.14
N ASN A 93 -8.89 4.24 -6.47
CA ASN A 93 -10.31 3.96 -6.45
C ASN A 93 -11.10 5.16 -5.92
N GLU A 94 -10.62 5.78 -4.83
CA GLU A 94 -11.27 6.94 -4.24
C GLU A 94 -11.27 8.13 -5.20
N MET A 95 -10.16 8.37 -5.90
CA MET A 95 -10.06 9.46 -6.86
C MET A 95 -11.01 9.26 -8.03
N GLU A 96 -11.14 8.05 -8.53
CA GLU A 96 -12.06 7.72 -9.60
C GLU A 96 -13.52 7.92 -9.18
N ASN A 97 -13.85 7.56 -7.95
CA ASN A 97 -15.20 7.76 -7.43
C ASN A 97 -15.53 9.25 -7.31
N ILE A 98 -14.58 10.07 -6.87
CA ILE A 98 -14.76 11.51 -6.79
C ILE A 98 -15.00 12.09 -8.18
N GLU A 99 -14.23 11.69 -9.19
CA GLU A 99 -14.41 12.14 -10.56
C GLU A 99 -15.79 11.77 -11.10
N ASN A 100 -16.25 10.56 -10.83
CA ASN A 100 -17.55 10.09 -11.27
C ASN A 100 -18.70 10.87 -10.63
N GLU A 101 -18.52 11.26 -9.37
CA GLU A 101 -19.53 12.05 -8.66
C GLU A 101 -19.66 13.48 -9.22
N THR A 102 -18.59 14.02 -9.80
CA THR A 102 -18.57 15.39 -10.30
C THR A 102 -19.01 15.51 -11.76
N LYS A 103 -19.25 14.40 -12.43
CA LYS A 103 -19.68 14.40 -13.84
C LYS A 103 -21.19 14.60 -14.00
#